data_6e065dd3fa29f8e187e49741285a7b9c
#
_entry.id   6e065dd3fa29f8e187e49741285a7b9c
#
_cell.length_a   1.000
_cell.length_b   1.000
_cell.length_c   1.000
_cell.angle_alpha   90.00
_cell.angle_beta   90.00
_cell.angle_gamma   90.00
#
_symmetry.space_group_name_H-M   'P 1'
#
loop_
_entity.id
_entity.type
_entity.pdbx_description
1 polymer ?
#
loop_
_entity_poly.entity_id
_entity_poly.type
_entity_poly.pdbx_seq_one_letter_code
_entity_poly.pdbx_strand_id
1 'polypeptide(L)'
;MTDTPQSDSTQDKKSGTLEFRNVVKEYRVRGAHKTLRAVNDVSFTLEPGKTIALVGESGSGKSTIAKTILQLERPTSGEVLIDGRAVPKRGPALKRYRKDVQMVFQDPFASLNPFHTIAHHLERPLRIHKAVEPGQTVDERVIELLERVNLEPAKDIAKRRPHELSGGQRQRVAIARALAPGSRFLIADEPVSMLDVSIRLGVLNLLARLQREENLGVLYITHDLATARHFSDEIMVMYRGDVVERGPSDEVILNPQHEYTKTLLQAAPDPDRLGQMRDEVRASLTDSGT
;
A
#
# COMPACT_ATOMS: atom_id res chain seq x y z
N MET A 1 -33.64 -26.51 -30.06
CA MET A 1 -32.45 -25.64 -29.98
C MET A 1 -32.72 -24.65 -28.90
N THR A 2 -32.25 -24.93 -27.70
CA THR A 2 -32.42 -24.09 -26.51
C THR A 2 -31.04 -23.55 -26.17
N ASP A 3 -30.83 -22.28 -26.47
CA ASP A 3 -29.65 -21.52 -26.07
C ASP A 3 -29.68 -21.32 -24.53
N THR A 4 -28.72 -21.92 -23.86
CA THR A 4 -28.45 -21.66 -22.47
C THR A 4 -27.53 -20.42 -22.42
N PRO A 5 -27.87 -19.34 -21.71
CA PRO A 5 -26.97 -18.23 -21.54
C PRO A 5 -25.83 -18.65 -20.61
N GLN A 6 -24.60 -18.59 -21.12
CA GLN A 6 -23.38 -18.65 -20.30
C GLN A 6 -23.43 -17.51 -19.28
N SER A 7 -23.43 -17.90 -18.02
CA SER A 7 -23.23 -16.96 -16.88
C SER A 7 -21.80 -16.44 -16.92
N ASP A 8 -21.65 -15.27 -17.49
CA ASP A 8 -20.43 -14.45 -17.40
C ASP A 8 -20.29 -13.97 -15.94
N SER A 9 -19.52 -14.73 -15.17
CA SER A 9 -19.13 -14.30 -13.82
C SER A 9 -18.07 -13.21 -13.93
N THR A 10 -18.52 -12.04 -14.36
CA THR A 10 -17.73 -10.81 -14.30
C THR A 10 -17.46 -10.52 -12.82
N GLN A 11 -16.22 -10.79 -12.37
CA GLN A 11 -15.73 -10.29 -11.10
C GLN A 11 -16.07 -8.80 -11.04
N ASP A 12 -16.89 -8.40 -10.07
CA ASP A 12 -17.25 -7.02 -9.79
C ASP A 12 -15.95 -6.23 -9.57
N LYS A 13 -15.46 -5.56 -10.64
CA LYS A 13 -14.24 -4.75 -10.55
C LYS A 13 -14.50 -3.71 -9.48
N LYS A 14 -13.71 -3.75 -8.41
CA LYS A 14 -13.73 -2.77 -7.33
C LYS A 14 -13.73 -1.37 -7.94
N SER A 15 -14.83 -0.65 -7.84
CA SER A 15 -15.03 0.69 -8.38
C SER A 15 -14.96 1.74 -7.28
N GLY A 16 -14.85 3.03 -7.65
CA GLY A 16 -14.83 4.16 -6.75
C GLY A 16 -13.42 4.64 -6.42
N THR A 17 -13.30 5.79 -5.76
CA THR A 17 -12.05 6.51 -5.54
C THR A 17 -11.81 6.79 -4.05
N LEU A 18 -10.54 6.94 -3.69
CA LEU A 18 -10.10 7.51 -2.41
C LEU A 18 -9.49 8.88 -2.70
N GLU A 19 -10.14 9.95 -2.21
CA GLU A 19 -9.70 11.32 -2.44
C GLU A 19 -9.14 11.95 -1.17
N PHE A 20 -8.02 12.64 -1.32
CA PHE A 20 -7.41 13.48 -0.31
C PHE A 20 -7.52 14.91 -0.84
N ARG A 21 -8.37 15.75 -0.20
CA ARG A 21 -8.80 17.02 -0.78
C ARG A 21 -8.43 18.20 0.12
N ASN A 22 -7.53 19.06 -0.35
CA ASN A 22 -7.05 20.28 0.30
C ASN A 22 -6.70 20.08 1.78
N VAL A 23 -6.01 18.97 2.06
CA VAL A 23 -5.72 18.57 3.45
C VAL A 23 -4.54 19.34 3.99
N VAL A 24 -4.77 19.96 5.15
CA VAL A 24 -3.76 20.56 6.00
C VAL A 24 -3.69 19.80 7.31
N LYS A 25 -2.48 19.49 7.78
CA LYS A 25 -2.26 18.91 9.12
C LYS A 25 -1.21 19.69 9.87
N GLU A 26 -1.61 20.24 11.01
CA GLU A 26 -0.74 20.97 11.92
C GLU A 26 -0.63 20.26 13.27
N TYR A 27 0.56 20.28 13.85
CA TYR A 27 0.84 19.82 15.19
C TYR A 27 1.30 20.99 16.08
N ARG A 28 0.76 21.08 17.27
CA ARG A 28 1.24 22.02 18.28
C ARG A 28 2.55 21.50 18.89
N VAL A 29 3.61 22.28 18.81
CA VAL A 29 4.88 21.93 19.44
C VAL A 29 4.77 22.22 20.94
N ARG A 30 4.94 21.18 21.79
CA ARG A 30 4.91 21.34 23.26
C ARG A 30 6.02 22.31 23.69
N GLY A 31 5.66 23.31 24.49
CA GLY A 31 6.61 24.28 25.05
C GLY A 31 6.97 25.45 24.13
N ALA A 32 6.41 25.51 22.92
CA ALA A 32 6.57 26.67 22.03
C ALA A 32 5.19 27.10 21.53
N HIS A 33 4.96 28.42 21.39
CA HIS A 33 3.80 28.97 20.68
C HIS A 33 3.91 28.80 19.16
N LYS A 34 4.45 27.64 18.72
CA LYS A 34 4.72 27.34 17.32
C LYS A 34 3.96 26.10 16.89
N THR A 35 3.35 26.16 15.72
CA THR A 35 2.76 24.99 15.04
C THR A 35 3.73 24.48 13.99
N LEU A 36 3.83 23.15 13.86
CA LEU A 36 4.50 22.47 12.76
C LEU A 36 3.44 22.05 11.75
N ARG A 37 3.49 22.59 10.55
CA ARG A 37 2.62 22.17 9.45
C ARG A 37 3.26 20.98 8.76
N ALA A 38 2.76 19.78 9.05
CA ALA A 38 3.29 18.53 8.54
C ALA A 38 2.70 18.13 7.17
N VAL A 39 1.52 18.63 6.83
CA VAL A 39 0.87 18.52 5.51
C VAL A 39 0.27 19.88 5.18
N ASN A 40 0.58 20.42 4.01
CA ASN A 40 0.19 21.75 3.58
C ASN A 40 -0.57 21.70 2.26
N ASP A 41 -1.90 21.79 2.33
CA ASP A 41 -2.84 21.88 1.19
C ASP A 41 -2.62 20.77 0.14
N VAL A 42 -2.48 19.52 0.59
CA VAL A 42 -2.23 18.39 -0.31
C VAL A 42 -3.54 17.84 -0.84
N SER A 43 -3.58 17.60 -2.16
CA SER A 43 -4.72 16.99 -2.85
C SER A 43 -4.26 15.93 -3.84
N PHE A 44 -4.91 14.75 -3.82
CA PHE A 44 -4.76 13.70 -4.83
C PHE A 44 -5.95 12.74 -4.81
N THR A 45 -6.09 11.99 -5.89
CA THR A 45 -7.11 10.94 -6.03
C THR A 45 -6.41 9.62 -6.32
N LEU A 46 -6.67 8.62 -5.49
CA LEU A 46 -6.22 7.25 -5.69
C LEU A 46 -7.36 6.43 -6.29
N GLU A 47 -7.12 5.92 -7.49
CA GLU A 47 -8.06 5.10 -8.25
C GLU A 47 -7.74 3.61 -8.08
N PRO A 48 -8.73 2.72 -8.16
CA PRO A 48 -8.49 1.28 -8.26
C PRO A 48 -7.60 0.94 -9.46
N GLY A 49 -6.69 -0.02 -9.27
CA GLY A 49 -5.76 -0.44 -10.33
C GLY A 49 -4.64 0.57 -10.61
N LYS A 50 -4.51 1.63 -9.79
CA LYS A 50 -3.44 2.62 -9.90
C LYS A 50 -2.55 2.65 -8.67
N THR A 51 -1.27 2.95 -8.91
CA THR A 51 -0.30 3.15 -7.84
C THR A 51 0.25 4.57 -7.90
N ILE A 52 0.13 5.29 -6.79
CA ILE A 52 0.78 6.60 -6.58
C ILE A 52 1.93 6.40 -5.60
N ALA A 53 3.15 6.78 -5.97
CA ALA A 53 4.26 6.85 -5.03
C ALA A 53 4.33 8.21 -4.35
N LEU A 54 4.47 8.22 -3.04
CA LEU A 54 4.74 9.40 -2.24
C LEU A 54 6.18 9.34 -1.73
N VAL A 55 7.05 10.19 -2.30
CA VAL A 55 8.50 10.14 -2.09
C VAL A 55 8.99 11.39 -1.36
N GLY A 56 10.02 11.26 -0.55
CA GLY A 56 10.65 12.37 0.16
C GLY A 56 11.43 11.90 1.39
N GLU A 57 12.23 12.79 1.99
CA GLU A 57 13.01 12.47 3.19
C GLU A 57 12.16 12.17 4.42
N SER A 58 12.81 11.62 5.45
CA SER A 58 12.17 11.45 6.75
C SER A 58 11.71 12.80 7.31
N GLY A 59 10.48 12.83 7.85
CA GLY A 59 9.90 14.08 8.37
C GLY A 59 9.25 14.99 7.31
N SER A 60 9.24 14.64 6.02
CA SER A 60 8.56 15.45 4.99
C SER A 60 7.03 15.47 5.12
N GLY A 61 6.41 14.54 5.89
CA GLY A 61 4.96 14.49 6.13
C GLY A 61 4.25 13.24 5.60
N LYS A 62 4.95 12.33 4.89
CA LYS A 62 4.37 11.13 4.25
C LYS A 62 3.56 10.25 5.19
N SER A 63 4.13 9.88 6.33
CA SER A 63 3.43 9.06 7.34
C SER A 63 2.25 9.81 7.99
N THR A 64 2.26 11.15 7.96
CA THR A 64 1.11 11.96 8.40
C THR A 64 -0.05 11.83 7.41
N ILE A 65 0.23 11.82 6.11
CA ILE A 65 -0.77 11.55 5.06
C ILE A 65 -1.36 10.15 5.28
N ALA A 66 -0.52 9.11 5.44
CA ALA A 66 -0.98 7.74 5.71
C ALA A 66 -1.90 7.66 6.94
N LYS A 67 -1.49 8.25 8.08
CA LYS A 67 -2.28 8.28 9.31
C LYS A 67 -3.61 9.03 9.14
N THR A 68 -3.62 10.09 8.34
CA THR A 68 -4.84 10.86 8.05
C THR A 68 -5.82 10.06 7.18
N ILE A 69 -5.33 9.40 6.14
CA ILE A 69 -6.14 8.48 5.32
C ILE A 69 -6.73 7.37 6.19
N LEU A 70 -5.93 6.72 7.04
CA LEU A 70 -6.38 5.65 7.92
C LEU A 70 -7.31 6.12 9.06
N GLN A 71 -7.61 7.42 9.15
CA GLN A 71 -8.39 8.01 10.24
C GLN A 71 -7.80 7.70 11.63
N LEU A 72 -6.49 7.55 11.72
CA LEU A 72 -5.73 7.50 12.96
C LEU A 72 -5.50 8.91 13.49
N GLU A 73 -5.36 9.87 12.56
CA GLU A 73 -5.28 11.30 12.84
C GLU A 73 -6.32 12.06 12.02
N ARG A 74 -6.78 13.19 12.55
CA ARG A 74 -7.71 14.07 11.83
C ARG A 74 -6.95 15.19 11.14
N PRO A 75 -7.34 15.59 9.93
CA PRO A 75 -6.80 16.79 9.32
C PRO A 75 -7.18 18.02 10.15
N THR A 76 -6.37 19.08 10.06
CA THR A 76 -6.68 20.41 10.63
C THR A 76 -7.73 21.11 9.76
N SER A 77 -7.59 21.01 8.43
CA SER A 77 -8.58 21.41 7.42
C SER A 77 -8.51 20.49 6.22
N GLY A 78 -9.46 20.60 5.29
CA GLY A 78 -9.64 19.68 4.19
C GLY A 78 -10.32 18.38 4.63
N GLU A 79 -10.42 17.42 3.73
CA GLU A 79 -11.18 16.20 3.96
C GLU A 79 -10.61 14.99 3.20
N VAL A 80 -10.90 13.81 3.72
CA VAL A 80 -10.70 12.52 3.03
C VAL A 80 -12.07 12.01 2.61
N LEU A 81 -12.20 11.63 1.34
CA LEU A 81 -13.44 11.09 0.80
C LEU A 81 -13.21 9.68 0.27
N ILE A 82 -14.23 8.85 0.36
CA ILE A 82 -14.32 7.57 -0.34
C ILE A 82 -15.59 7.57 -1.16
N ASP A 83 -15.47 7.30 -2.45
CA ASP A 83 -16.59 7.32 -3.40
C ASP A 83 -17.34 8.67 -3.38
N GLY A 84 -16.59 9.78 -3.32
CA GLY A 84 -17.12 11.14 -3.26
C GLY A 84 -17.79 11.52 -1.94
N ARG A 85 -17.74 10.65 -0.91
CA ARG A 85 -18.36 10.88 0.41
C ARG A 85 -17.31 11.04 1.49
N ALA A 86 -17.48 12.03 2.36
CA ALA A 86 -16.57 12.26 3.48
C ALA A 86 -16.48 11.01 4.39
N VAL A 87 -15.26 10.65 4.76
CA VAL A 87 -15.01 9.47 5.60
C VAL A 87 -15.65 9.66 6.97
N PRO A 88 -16.44 8.68 7.44
CA PRO A 88 -17.14 8.76 8.71
C PRO A 88 -16.18 8.80 9.90
N LYS A 89 -16.53 9.59 10.92
CA LYS A 89 -15.69 9.76 12.13
C LYS A 89 -15.85 8.64 13.17
N ARG A 90 -16.92 7.83 13.12
CA ARG A 90 -17.25 6.76 14.08
C ARG A 90 -18.34 5.83 13.54
N GLY A 91 -18.57 4.75 14.32
CA GLY A 91 -19.68 3.83 14.08
C GLY A 91 -19.45 2.81 12.97
N PRO A 92 -20.52 2.12 12.54
CA PRO A 92 -20.44 1.06 11.53
C PRO A 92 -19.87 1.51 10.18
N ALA A 93 -20.11 2.76 9.81
CA ALA A 93 -19.61 3.33 8.57
C ALA A 93 -18.07 3.49 8.58
N LEU A 94 -17.47 3.88 9.72
CA LEU A 94 -16.01 3.87 9.88
C LEU A 94 -15.44 2.45 9.82
N LYS A 95 -16.13 1.45 10.38
CA LYS A 95 -15.71 0.05 10.29
C LYS A 95 -15.72 -0.42 8.83
N ARG A 96 -16.67 0.02 8.02
CA ARG A 96 -16.76 -0.26 6.58
C ARG A 96 -15.60 0.39 5.83
N TYR A 97 -15.34 1.68 6.08
CA TYR A 97 -14.17 2.37 5.55
C TYR A 97 -12.85 1.64 5.86
N ARG A 98 -12.69 1.20 7.11
CA ARG A 98 -11.49 0.43 7.53
C ARG A 98 -11.40 -0.97 6.92
N LYS A 99 -12.49 -1.52 6.38
CA LYS A 99 -12.43 -2.71 5.52
C LYS A 99 -11.82 -2.36 4.17
N ASP A 100 -12.25 -1.23 3.59
CA ASP A 100 -11.86 -0.83 2.25
C ASP A 100 -10.43 -0.29 2.17
N VAL A 101 -9.93 0.36 3.25
CA VAL A 101 -8.60 0.97 3.30
C VAL A 101 -7.75 0.29 4.36
N GLN A 102 -6.68 -0.37 3.93
CA GLN A 102 -5.76 -1.11 4.80
C GLN A 102 -4.33 -0.61 4.66
N MET A 103 -3.46 -1.00 5.58
CA MET A 103 -2.06 -0.58 5.61
C MET A 103 -1.11 -1.76 5.77
N VAL A 104 -0.02 -1.71 5.02
CA VAL A 104 1.20 -2.49 5.25
C VAL A 104 2.20 -1.56 5.91
N PHE A 105 2.64 -1.92 7.11
CA PHE A 105 3.57 -1.11 7.91
C PHE A 105 5.02 -1.35 7.51
N GLN A 106 5.86 -0.38 7.78
CA GLN A 106 7.30 -0.39 7.55
C GLN A 106 7.99 -1.56 8.29
N ASP A 107 7.61 -1.79 9.56
CA ASP A 107 8.19 -2.85 10.39
C ASP A 107 7.25 -4.05 10.50
N PRO A 108 7.52 -5.14 9.77
CA PRO A 108 6.74 -6.36 9.87
C PRO A 108 6.93 -7.07 11.22
N PHE A 109 8.07 -6.83 11.91
CA PHE A 109 8.36 -7.42 13.22
C PHE A 109 7.46 -6.81 14.29
N ALA A 110 7.36 -5.48 14.34
CA ALA A 110 6.50 -4.79 15.30
C ALA A 110 5.00 -5.00 14.98
N SER A 111 4.66 -5.28 13.71
CA SER A 111 3.27 -5.41 13.28
C SER A 111 2.63 -6.75 13.61
N LEU A 112 3.42 -7.80 13.89
CA LEU A 112 2.94 -9.15 14.19
C LEU A 112 3.27 -9.52 15.64
N ASN A 113 2.24 -9.85 16.43
CA ASN A 113 2.43 -10.28 17.82
C ASN A 113 3.15 -11.66 17.84
N PRO A 114 4.34 -11.78 18.45
CA PRO A 114 5.15 -13.00 18.43
C PRO A 114 4.50 -14.18 19.17
N PHE A 115 3.51 -13.93 20.01
CA PHE A 115 2.84 -14.99 20.79
C PHE A 115 1.74 -15.72 20.02
N HIS A 116 1.29 -15.18 18.88
CA HIS A 116 0.23 -15.78 18.07
C HIS A 116 0.79 -16.45 16.82
N THR A 117 0.07 -17.45 16.30
CA THR A 117 0.39 -18.11 15.02
C THR A 117 0.08 -17.19 13.84
N ILE A 118 0.65 -17.50 12.68
CA ILE A 118 0.35 -16.79 11.44
C ILE A 118 -1.14 -16.91 11.08
N ALA A 119 -1.72 -18.09 11.24
CA ALA A 119 -3.16 -18.27 11.06
C ALA A 119 -3.98 -17.28 11.90
N HIS A 120 -3.67 -17.12 13.19
CA HIS A 120 -4.37 -16.20 14.07
C HIS A 120 -4.33 -14.75 13.56
N HIS A 121 -3.19 -14.31 13.01
CA HIS A 121 -3.04 -12.96 12.45
C HIS A 121 -3.94 -12.72 11.22
N LEU A 122 -4.20 -13.75 10.42
CA LEU A 122 -5.07 -13.68 9.25
C LEU A 122 -6.55 -13.91 9.60
N GLU A 123 -6.85 -14.80 10.53
CA GLU A 123 -8.21 -15.05 11.00
C GLU A 123 -8.88 -13.80 11.62
N ARG A 124 -8.12 -13.04 12.40
CA ARG A 124 -8.67 -11.87 13.10
C ARG A 124 -9.35 -10.86 12.16
N PRO A 125 -8.67 -10.33 11.11
CA PRO A 125 -9.33 -9.44 10.15
C PRO A 125 -10.46 -10.13 9.38
N LEU A 126 -10.34 -11.41 9.00
CA LEU A 126 -11.40 -12.17 8.34
C LEU A 126 -12.68 -12.19 9.18
N ARG A 127 -12.57 -12.52 10.47
CA ARG A 127 -13.71 -12.55 11.41
C ARG A 127 -14.28 -11.16 11.70
N ILE A 128 -13.42 -10.16 11.93
CA ILE A 128 -13.83 -8.77 12.23
C ILE A 128 -14.63 -8.17 11.06
N HIS A 129 -14.19 -8.43 9.83
CA HIS A 129 -14.80 -7.85 8.63
C HIS A 129 -15.77 -8.79 7.92
N LYS A 130 -15.97 -10.00 8.45
CA LYS A 130 -16.84 -11.05 7.84
C LYS A 130 -16.45 -11.29 6.37
N ALA A 131 -15.13 -11.44 6.12
CA ALA A 131 -14.57 -11.54 4.78
C ALA A 131 -14.26 -13.00 4.37
N VAL A 132 -15.20 -13.89 4.64
CA VAL A 132 -15.18 -15.31 4.24
C VAL A 132 -16.40 -15.53 3.36
N GLU A 133 -16.21 -16.19 2.25
CA GLU A 133 -17.29 -16.46 1.30
C GLU A 133 -18.29 -17.50 1.83
N PRO A 134 -19.55 -17.46 1.35
CA PRO A 134 -20.53 -18.48 1.71
C PRO A 134 -20.02 -19.88 1.33
N GLY A 135 -20.03 -20.79 2.32
CA GLY A 135 -19.56 -22.17 2.14
C GLY A 135 -18.06 -22.39 2.34
N GLN A 136 -17.27 -21.33 2.49
CA GLN A 136 -15.83 -21.40 2.78
C GLN A 136 -15.60 -21.31 4.30
N THR A 137 -14.66 -22.07 4.82
CA THR A 137 -14.20 -21.94 6.20
C THR A 137 -13.15 -20.84 6.35
N VAL A 138 -12.99 -20.32 7.58
CA VAL A 138 -11.93 -19.34 7.87
C VAL A 138 -10.55 -19.94 7.61
N ASP A 139 -10.35 -21.22 7.93
CA ASP A 139 -9.06 -21.90 7.73
C ASP A 139 -8.71 -22.04 6.24
N GLU A 140 -9.67 -22.41 5.40
CA GLU A 140 -9.47 -22.44 3.95
C GLU A 140 -9.11 -21.06 3.40
N ARG A 141 -9.80 -20.01 3.88
CA ARG A 141 -9.47 -18.64 3.47
C ARG A 141 -8.08 -18.19 3.93
N VAL A 142 -7.63 -18.62 5.11
CA VAL A 142 -6.26 -18.37 5.61
C VAL A 142 -5.23 -19.03 4.70
N ILE A 143 -5.45 -20.27 4.31
CA ILE A 143 -4.54 -21.00 3.40
C ILE A 143 -4.46 -20.29 2.05
N GLU A 144 -5.60 -19.98 1.46
CA GLU A 144 -5.67 -19.23 0.19
C GLU A 144 -4.90 -17.89 0.25
N LEU A 145 -5.06 -17.11 1.33
CA LEU A 145 -4.34 -15.86 1.50
C LEU A 145 -2.83 -16.06 1.57
N LEU A 146 -2.34 -17.15 2.19
CA LEU A 146 -0.92 -17.46 2.25
C LEU A 146 -0.38 -17.87 0.88
N GLU A 147 -1.12 -18.67 0.13
CA GLU A 147 -0.78 -19.06 -1.25
C GLU A 147 -0.70 -17.84 -2.17
N ARG A 148 -1.66 -16.91 -2.06
CA ARG A 148 -1.68 -15.66 -2.84
C ARG A 148 -0.46 -14.76 -2.61
N VAL A 149 0.18 -14.84 -1.46
CA VAL A 149 1.42 -14.11 -1.18
C VAL A 149 2.68 -14.99 -1.35
N ASN A 150 2.56 -16.13 -2.05
CA ASN A 150 3.63 -17.08 -2.33
C ASN A 150 4.31 -17.57 -1.04
N LEU A 151 3.52 -17.98 -0.04
CA LEU A 151 3.99 -18.62 1.19
C LEU A 151 3.58 -20.08 1.22
N GLU A 152 4.46 -20.94 0.74
CA GLU A 152 4.25 -22.39 0.65
C GLU A 152 5.27 -23.18 1.48
N PRO A 153 4.89 -24.34 2.04
CA PRO A 153 3.54 -24.91 2.10
C PRO A 153 2.65 -24.11 3.08
N ALA A 154 1.51 -23.58 2.58
CA ALA A 154 0.66 -22.66 3.33
C ALA A 154 0.16 -23.22 4.67
N LYS A 155 -0.20 -24.52 4.70
CA LYS A 155 -0.67 -25.22 5.92
C LYS A 155 0.38 -25.27 7.03
N ASP A 156 1.67 -25.36 6.69
CA ASP A 156 2.75 -25.38 7.66
C ASP A 156 3.09 -23.97 8.11
N ILE A 157 3.13 -23.01 7.18
CA ILE A 157 3.33 -21.60 7.50
C ILE A 157 2.23 -21.07 8.44
N ALA A 158 0.98 -21.46 8.21
CA ALA A 158 -0.15 -21.05 9.05
C ALA A 158 0.04 -21.37 10.54
N LYS A 159 0.69 -22.50 10.85
CA LYS A 159 0.95 -22.98 12.22
C LYS A 159 2.14 -22.28 12.89
N ARG A 160 3.07 -21.72 12.11
CA ARG A 160 4.27 -21.06 12.61
C ARG A 160 3.94 -19.77 13.35
N ARG A 161 4.91 -19.32 14.13
CA ARG A 161 4.91 -18.00 14.79
C ARG A 161 5.80 -17.03 14.01
N PRO A 162 5.61 -15.70 14.15
CA PRO A 162 6.40 -14.73 13.42
C PRO A 162 7.92 -14.90 13.52
N HIS A 163 8.44 -15.27 14.68
CA HIS A 163 9.90 -15.46 14.89
C HIS A 163 10.50 -16.66 14.11
N GLU A 164 9.67 -17.59 13.64
CA GLU A 164 10.09 -18.74 12.83
C GLU A 164 10.13 -18.42 11.33
N LEU A 165 9.81 -17.19 10.94
CA LEU A 165 9.79 -16.73 9.56
C LEU A 165 10.94 -15.77 9.25
N SER A 166 11.42 -15.77 8.01
CA SER A 166 12.35 -14.74 7.52
C SER A 166 11.69 -13.36 7.43
N GLY A 167 12.48 -12.29 7.31
CA GLY A 167 11.96 -10.92 7.16
C GLY A 167 11.00 -10.79 5.97
N GLY A 168 11.39 -11.33 4.81
CA GLY A 168 10.53 -11.33 3.62
C GLY A 168 9.24 -12.14 3.78
N GLN A 169 9.30 -13.28 4.47
CA GLN A 169 8.10 -14.08 4.78
C GLN A 169 7.15 -13.31 5.72
N ARG A 170 7.67 -12.63 6.75
CA ARG A 170 6.86 -11.79 7.65
C ARG A 170 6.20 -10.64 6.89
N GLN A 171 6.91 -10.02 5.97
CA GLN A 171 6.36 -8.95 5.14
C GLN A 171 5.23 -9.48 4.25
N ARG A 172 5.38 -10.65 3.64
CA ARG A 172 4.31 -11.30 2.88
C ARG A 172 3.08 -11.63 3.75
N VAL A 173 3.28 -12.06 5.00
CA VAL A 173 2.19 -12.24 5.97
C VAL A 173 1.50 -10.91 6.28
N ALA A 174 2.25 -9.81 6.46
CA ALA A 174 1.69 -8.49 6.69
C ALA A 174 0.85 -8.00 5.50
N ILE A 175 1.28 -8.30 4.26
CA ILE A 175 0.52 -8.03 3.04
C ILE A 175 -0.76 -8.89 3.02
N ALA A 176 -0.67 -10.20 3.25
CA ALA A 176 -1.83 -11.10 3.31
C ALA A 176 -2.86 -10.62 4.35
N ARG A 177 -2.39 -10.16 5.51
CA ARG A 177 -3.24 -9.60 6.56
C ARG A 177 -3.98 -8.33 6.12
N ALA A 178 -3.32 -7.45 5.37
CA ALA A 178 -3.93 -6.25 4.82
C ALA A 178 -4.97 -6.58 3.72
N LEU A 179 -4.78 -7.66 2.97
CA LEU A 179 -5.72 -8.12 1.95
C LEU A 179 -6.90 -8.92 2.53
N ALA A 180 -6.74 -9.51 3.70
CA ALA A 180 -7.75 -10.39 4.31
C ALA A 180 -9.16 -9.79 4.39
N PRO A 181 -9.37 -8.49 4.68
CA PRO A 181 -10.70 -7.87 4.65
C PRO A 181 -11.34 -7.76 3.27
N GLY A 182 -10.59 -7.96 2.18
CA GLY A 182 -11.01 -7.65 0.82
C GLY A 182 -10.88 -6.15 0.50
N SER A 183 -9.77 -5.54 0.92
CA SER A 183 -9.50 -4.12 0.78
C SER A 183 -9.53 -3.66 -0.69
N ARG A 184 -9.91 -2.41 -0.91
CA ARG A 184 -9.90 -1.71 -2.21
C ARG A 184 -8.66 -0.84 -2.36
N PHE A 185 -8.18 -0.30 -1.25
CA PHE A 185 -7.03 0.60 -1.18
C PHE A 185 -6.01 0.09 -0.18
N LEU A 186 -4.75 0.14 -0.58
CA LEU A 186 -3.63 -0.29 0.23
C LEU A 186 -2.64 0.88 0.41
N ILE A 187 -2.39 1.24 1.66
CA ILE A 187 -1.34 2.19 2.01
C ILE A 187 -0.10 1.37 2.39
N ALA A 188 0.93 1.40 1.57
CA ALA A 188 2.17 0.67 1.79
C ALA A 188 3.25 1.66 2.27
N ASP A 189 3.47 1.74 3.59
CA ASP A 189 4.44 2.66 4.19
C ASP A 189 5.79 1.97 4.33
N GLU A 190 6.71 2.33 3.45
CA GLU A 190 8.07 1.77 3.35
C GLU A 190 8.12 0.23 3.42
N PRO A 191 7.31 -0.50 2.65
CA PRO A 191 7.07 -1.92 2.86
C PRO A 191 8.29 -2.82 2.63
N VAL A 192 9.39 -2.28 2.11
CA VAL A 192 10.62 -3.04 1.79
C VAL A 192 11.88 -2.46 2.43
N SER A 193 11.78 -1.37 3.20
CA SER A 193 12.95 -0.64 3.74
C SER A 193 13.81 -1.51 4.68
N MET A 194 13.17 -2.41 5.45
CA MET A 194 13.84 -3.30 6.40
C MET A 194 14.27 -4.66 5.80
N LEU A 195 14.18 -4.82 4.48
CA LEU A 195 14.51 -6.07 3.80
C LEU A 195 15.84 -5.97 3.05
N ASP A 196 16.51 -7.10 2.92
CA ASP A 196 17.69 -7.22 2.08
C ASP A 196 17.36 -6.91 0.61
N VAL A 197 18.32 -6.36 -0.13
CA VAL A 197 18.14 -5.91 -1.52
C VAL A 197 17.56 -7.00 -2.40
N SER A 198 18.04 -8.24 -2.29
CA SER A 198 17.56 -9.39 -3.06
C SER A 198 16.08 -9.75 -2.78
N ILE A 199 15.58 -9.44 -1.59
CA ILE A 199 14.21 -9.77 -1.19
C ILE A 199 13.25 -8.63 -1.57
N ARG A 200 13.73 -7.37 -1.60
CA ARG A 200 12.91 -6.18 -1.90
C ARG A 200 12.15 -6.32 -3.21
N LEU A 201 12.85 -6.68 -4.28
CA LEU A 201 12.26 -6.82 -5.61
C LEU A 201 11.15 -7.88 -5.61
N GLY A 202 11.37 -9.02 -4.96
CA GLY A 202 10.36 -10.07 -4.86
C GLY A 202 9.07 -9.63 -4.12
N VAL A 203 9.18 -8.75 -3.12
CA VAL A 203 8.01 -8.19 -2.41
C VAL A 203 7.32 -7.10 -3.24
N LEU A 204 8.07 -6.27 -3.96
CA LEU A 204 7.49 -5.26 -4.86
C LEU A 204 6.76 -5.90 -6.04
N ASN A 205 7.33 -6.95 -6.65
CA ASN A 205 6.69 -7.71 -7.71
C ASN A 205 5.39 -8.39 -7.21
N LEU A 206 5.41 -8.93 -6.01
CA LEU A 206 4.20 -9.47 -5.38
C LEU A 206 3.13 -8.37 -5.24
N LEU A 207 3.48 -7.19 -4.71
CA LEU A 207 2.55 -6.07 -4.58
C LEU A 207 2.00 -5.61 -5.94
N ALA A 208 2.87 -5.53 -6.98
CA ALA A 208 2.46 -5.17 -8.34
C ALA A 208 1.49 -6.19 -8.94
N ARG A 209 1.73 -7.49 -8.73
CA ARG A 209 0.82 -8.56 -9.16
C ARG A 209 -0.52 -8.45 -8.45
N LEU A 210 -0.53 -8.36 -7.12
CA LEU A 210 -1.76 -8.24 -6.32
C LEU A 210 -2.54 -6.97 -6.65
N GLN A 211 -1.85 -5.86 -6.91
CA GLN A 211 -2.47 -4.60 -7.34
C GLN A 211 -3.29 -4.79 -8.62
N ARG A 212 -2.73 -5.49 -9.63
CA ARG A 212 -3.42 -5.76 -10.90
C ARG A 212 -4.53 -6.79 -10.76
N GLU A 213 -4.24 -7.94 -10.13
CA GLU A 213 -5.20 -9.05 -9.98
C GLU A 213 -6.44 -8.63 -9.19
N GLU A 214 -6.25 -7.81 -8.15
CA GLU A 214 -7.34 -7.39 -7.26
C GLU A 214 -7.86 -5.99 -7.54
N ASN A 215 -7.36 -5.34 -8.59
CA ASN A 215 -7.70 -3.96 -8.94
C ASN A 215 -7.55 -3.02 -7.73
N LEU A 216 -6.43 -3.11 -6.99
CA LEU A 216 -6.17 -2.29 -5.80
C LEU A 216 -5.70 -0.89 -6.20
N GLY A 217 -6.20 0.15 -5.52
CA GLY A 217 -5.53 1.45 -5.48
C GLY A 217 -4.41 1.40 -4.44
N VAL A 218 -3.17 1.72 -4.82
CA VAL A 218 -2.01 1.65 -3.91
C VAL A 218 -1.38 3.01 -3.71
N LEU A 219 -1.29 3.48 -2.46
CA LEU A 219 -0.40 4.59 -2.10
C LEU A 219 0.90 3.98 -1.56
N TYR A 220 1.95 4.07 -2.36
CA TYR A 220 3.28 3.55 -2.05
C TYR A 220 4.16 4.65 -1.47
N ILE A 221 4.44 4.58 -0.17
CA ILE A 221 5.28 5.56 0.53
C ILE A 221 6.70 5.01 0.60
N THR A 222 7.67 5.79 0.13
CA THR A 222 9.08 5.40 0.13
C THR A 222 9.99 6.64 0.17
N HIS A 223 11.26 6.44 0.50
CA HIS A 223 12.33 7.43 0.28
C HIS A 223 13.20 7.06 -0.94
N ASP A 224 12.94 5.92 -1.57
CA ASP A 224 13.71 5.39 -2.69
C ASP A 224 12.98 5.64 -4.01
N LEU A 225 13.51 6.58 -4.80
CA LEU A 225 12.99 6.95 -6.12
C LEU A 225 13.09 5.82 -7.15
N ALA A 226 14.07 4.92 -6.99
CA ALA A 226 14.25 3.78 -7.87
C ALA A 226 13.05 2.82 -7.79
N THR A 227 12.72 2.43 -6.56
CA THR A 227 11.57 1.56 -6.31
C THR A 227 10.25 2.26 -6.65
N ALA A 228 10.15 3.59 -6.41
CA ALA A 228 8.99 4.38 -6.79
C ALA A 228 8.74 4.35 -8.30
N ARG A 229 9.76 4.60 -9.12
CA ARG A 229 9.66 4.53 -10.59
C ARG A 229 9.20 3.17 -11.08
N HIS A 230 9.74 2.12 -10.46
CA HIS A 230 9.46 0.76 -10.88
C HIS A 230 8.01 0.32 -10.59
N PHE A 231 7.47 0.76 -9.46
CA PHE A 231 6.22 0.23 -8.92
C PHE A 231 5.01 1.15 -9.15
N SER A 232 5.20 2.44 -9.44
CA SER A 232 4.09 3.40 -9.51
C SER A 232 3.80 3.94 -10.90
N ASP A 233 2.53 4.30 -11.13
CA ASP A 233 2.06 5.03 -12.31
C ASP A 233 2.42 6.51 -12.21
N GLU A 234 2.32 7.07 -11.00
CA GLU A 234 2.53 8.48 -10.69
C GLU A 234 3.41 8.64 -9.47
N ILE A 235 4.26 9.66 -9.46
CA ILE A 235 5.09 10.06 -8.32
C ILE A 235 4.66 11.44 -7.82
N MET A 236 4.53 11.57 -6.51
CA MET A 236 4.43 12.83 -5.78
C MET A 236 5.66 12.99 -4.89
N VAL A 237 6.43 14.04 -5.10
CA VAL A 237 7.62 14.37 -4.29
C VAL A 237 7.22 15.33 -3.18
N MET A 238 7.45 14.91 -1.94
CA MET A 238 7.06 15.66 -0.75
C MET A 238 8.26 16.25 -0.01
N TYR A 239 8.23 17.54 0.21
CA TYR A 239 9.25 18.28 0.94
C TYR A 239 8.63 19.24 1.94
N ARG A 240 8.97 19.11 3.23
CA ARG A 240 8.52 19.98 4.35
C ARG A 240 7.01 20.22 4.41
N GLY A 241 6.21 19.21 4.09
CA GLY A 241 4.76 19.28 4.12
C GLY A 241 4.09 19.59 2.79
N ASP A 242 4.83 20.04 1.80
CA ASP A 242 4.34 20.39 0.46
C ASP A 242 4.62 19.26 -0.54
N VAL A 243 3.72 19.08 -1.51
CA VAL A 243 4.01 18.33 -2.75
C VAL A 243 4.65 19.29 -3.73
N VAL A 244 5.98 19.17 -3.89
CA VAL A 244 6.80 20.11 -4.68
C VAL A 244 6.90 19.72 -6.15
N GLU A 245 6.69 18.45 -6.46
CA GLU A 245 6.64 17.94 -7.84
C GLU A 245 5.69 16.75 -7.93
N ARG A 246 4.99 16.63 -9.05
CA ARG A 246 4.03 15.57 -9.30
C ARG A 246 3.91 15.30 -10.80
N GLY A 247 3.82 14.03 -11.18
CA GLY A 247 3.61 13.63 -12.57
C GLY A 247 3.74 12.12 -12.79
N PRO A 248 3.64 11.67 -14.04
CA PRO A 248 3.96 10.31 -14.43
C PRO A 248 5.34 9.90 -13.93
N SER A 249 5.49 8.66 -13.46
CA SER A 249 6.72 8.21 -12.79
C SER A 249 7.97 8.40 -13.64
N ASP A 250 7.88 8.10 -14.93
CA ASP A 250 9.01 8.29 -15.86
C ASP A 250 9.37 9.77 -16.05
N GLU A 251 8.38 10.67 -16.10
CA GLU A 251 8.60 12.08 -16.31
C GLU A 251 9.30 12.71 -15.11
N VAL A 252 8.81 12.46 -13.89
CA VAL A 252 9.42 13.00 -12.67
C VAL A 252 10.86 12.51 -12.48
N ILE A 253 11.17 11.27 -12.89
CA ILE A 253 12.50 10.68 -12.74
C ILE A 253 13.48 11.13 -13.85
N LEU A 254 13.02 11.11 -15.10
CA LEU A 254 13.88 11.37 -16.25
C LEU A 254 14.03 12.87 -16.56
N ASN A 255 13.04 13.67 -16.15
CA ASN A 255 12.97 15.09 -16.47
C ASN A 255 12.54 15.94 -15.25
N PRO A 256 13.21 15.81 -14.10
CA PRO A 256 12.84 16.48 -12.86
C PRO A 256 12.89 17.99 -13.01
N GLN A 257 11.85 18.69 -12.56
CA GLN A 257 11.76 20.14 -12.67
C GLN A 257 12.20 20.81 -11.36
N HIS A 258 11.79 20.28 -10.22
CA HIS A 258 12.06 20.88 -8.92
C HIS A 258 13.48 20.55 -8.42
N GLU A 259 14.21 21.53 -7.86
CA GLU A 259 15.59 21.36 -7.38
C GLU A 259 15.73 20.29 -6.30
N TYR A 260 14.73 20.14 -5.43
CA TYR A 260 14.75 19.10 -4.43
C TYR A 260 14.66 17.70 -5.05
N THR A 261 13.86 17.51 -6.10
CA THR A 261 13.77 16.23 -6.84
C THR A 261 15.10 15.88 -7.48
N LYS A 262 15.77 16.87 -8.10
CA LYS A 262 17.12 16.70 -8.65
C LYS A 262 18.13 16.28 -7.59
N THR A 263 18.06 16.92 -6.41
CA THR A 263 18.94 16.57 -5.28
C THR A 263 18.68 15.14 -4.79
N LEU A 264 17.41 14.71 -4.67
CA LEU A 264 17.06 13.35 -4.30
C LEU A 264 17.57 12.31 -5.29
N LEU A 265 17.48 12.60 -6.59
CA LEU A 265 17.99 11.73 -7.65
C LEU A 265 19.51 11.62 -7.63
N GLN A 266 20.22 12.71 -7.38
CA GLN A 266 21.68 12.71 -7.26
C GLN A 266 22.18 11.95 -6.02
N ALA A 267 21.39 11.93 -4.95
CA ALA A 267 21.68 11.18 -3.73
C ALA A 267 21.33 9.70 -3.83
N ALA A 268 20.54 9.31 -4.85
CA ALA A 268 20.18 7.91 -5.06
C ALA A 268 21.38 7.11 -5.61
N PRO A 269 21.65 5.90 -5.11
CA PRO A 269 22.73 5.10 -5.65
C PRO A 269 22.39 4.63 -7.07
N ASP A 270 23.26 5.04 -8.01
CA ASP A 270 23.35 4.62 -9.41
C ASP A 270 22.05 4.70 -10.26
N PRO A 271 21.87 5.81 -11.03
CA PRO A 271 20.72 5.97 -11.93
C PRO A 271 20.62 4.93 -13.05
N ASP A 272 21.72 4.32 -13.48
CA ASP A 272 21.76 3.32 -14.55
C ASP A 272 21.21 1.96 -14.10
N ARG A 273 21.31 1.60 -12.82
CA ARG A 273 20.59 0.46 -12.24
C ARG A 273 19.08 0.62 -12.26
N LEU A 274 18.59 1.85 -12.31
CA LEU A 274 17.15 2.16 -12.39
C LEU A 274 16.50 1.69 -13.70
N GLY A 275 17.25 1.73 -14.81
CA GLY A 275 16.82 1.22 -16.11
C GLY A 275 16.79 -0.30 -16.16
N GLN A 276 17.85 -0.95 -15.69
CA GLN A 276 18.02 -2.40 -15.73
C GLN A 276 16.96 -3.15 -14.91
N MET A 277 16.61 -2.68 -13.70
CA MET A 277 15.54 -3.27 -12.90
C MET A 277 14.17 -3.25 -13.61
N ARG A 278 13.88 -2.20 -14.37
CA ARG A 278 12.61 -2.09 -15.10
C ARG A 278 12.51 -3.10 -16.23
N ASP A 279 13.61 -3.33 -16.94
CA ASP A 279 13.65 -4.26 -18.07
C ASP A 279 13.59 -5.72 -17.60
N GLU A 280 14.25 -6.04 -16.48
CA GLU A 280 14.19 -7.37 -15.85
C GLU A 280 12.77 -7.73 -15.35
N VAL A 281 12.05 -6.76 -14.81
CA VAL A 281 10.68 -7.01 -14.33
C VAL A 281 9.66 -7.01 -15.47
N ARG A 282 9.81 -6.15 -16.48
CA ARG A 282 8.99 -6.28 -17.70
C ARG A 282 9.18 -7.65 -18.35
N ALA A 283 10.41 -8.13 -18.45
CA ALA A 283 10.70 -9.46 -18.98
C ALA A 283 10.06 -10.57 -18.14
N SER A 284 10.17 -10.52 -16.82
CA SER A 284 9.59 -11.53 -15.91
C SER A 284 8.05 -11.54 -15.90
N LEU A 285 7.43 -10.41 -16.27
CA LEU A 285 5.96 -10.27 -16.36
C LEU A 285 5.39 -10.71 -17.71
N THR A 286 6.21 -10.71 -18.78
CA THR A 286 5.83 -11.26 -20.09
C THR A 286 6.04 -12.77 -20.18
N ASP A 287 6.99 -13.34 -19.42
CA ASP A 287 7.28 -14.79 -19.41
C ASP A 287 6.29 -15.63 -18.57
N SER A 288 5.52 -15.00 -17.68
CA SER A 288 4.50 -15.69 -16.87
C SER A 288 3.12 -15.76 -17.53
N GLY A 289 3.01 -15.42 -18.81
CA GLY A 289 1.79 -15.37 -19.60
C GLY A 289 1.66 -16.43 -20.71
N THR A 290 2.51 -17.49 -20.70
CA THR A 290 2.39 -18.63 -21.61
C THR A 290 2.06 -19.91 -20.87
#